data_d5f4b34611c3cf54e6989977f51a03d6
#
_entry.id   d5f4b34611c3cf54e6989977f51a03d6
#
_cell.length_a   1.000
_cell.length_b   1.000
_cell.length_c   1.000
_cell.angle_alpha   90.00
_cell.angle_beta   90.00
_cell.angle_gamma   90.00
#
_symmetry.space_group_name_H-M   'P 1'
#
loop_
_entity.id
_entity.type
_entity.pdbx_description
1 polymer ?
#
loop_
_entity_poly.entity_id
_entity_poly.type
_entity_poly.pdbx_seq_one_letter_code
_entity_poly.pdbx_strand_id
1 'polypeptide(L)'
;MSEQFLYFLQQMFNGVTLGSTYALIAIGYTMVYGIIGMINFAHGEVYMIGSYVSFMIIAALMMLGIDTGWLLVAAGFIGAIIIASAYGWSIERVGYRPVRSSKRLIALISAIGMSIFLQNFVSLTEGSRDVALPSLFNGQWIVGHSDNFSATITTMQLVIWVVTFIAMLALTLFIRYSRMGRACRACAEDLKMASLLGINTDRVIALTFVIGAAMAAVAGVLLGQFYGVINPYIGFMAGMKAFTAAVLGGIGSIPGAMIGGLILGIAEALSSAYLSTEYKDVVSFALLILVLLVMPTGILGRPEVEKV
;
A
#
# COMPACT_ATOMS: atom_id res chain seq x y z
N MET A 1 -7.88 21.60 27.50
CA MET A 1 -8.15 21.69 26.04
C MET A 1 -9.62 21.35 25.83
N SER A 2 -10.31 21.93 24.83
CA SER A 2 -11.71 21.56 24.58
C SER A 2 -11.79 20.09 24.11
N GLU A 3 -12.81 19.37 24.54
CA GLU A 3 -13.04 17.96 24.16
C GLU A 3 -13.12 17.79 22.63
N GLN A 4 -13.77 18.74 21.95
CA GLN A 4 -13.88 18.73 20.49
C GLN A 4 -12.51 18.83 19.80
N PHE A 5 -11.59 19.62 20.34
CA PHE A 5 -10.23 19.71 19.80
C PHE A 5 -9.44 18.43 20.02
N LEU A 6 -9.56 17.79 21.19
CA LEU A 6 -8.92 16.51 21.47
C LEU A 6 -9.48 15.39 20.58
N TYR A 7 -10.80 15.39 20.36
CA TYR A 7 -11.42 14.44 19.42
C TYR A 7 -10.93 14.64 17.99
N PHE A 8 -10.87 15.88 17.51
CA PHE A 8 -10.30 16.19 16.21
C PHE A 8 -8.84 15.74 16.09
N LEU A 9 -8.04 15.99 17.12
CA LEU A 9 -6.64 15.56 17.17
C LEU A 9 -6.50 14.04 17.10
N GLN A 10 -7.35 13.30 17.82
CA GLN A 10 -7.39 11.84 17.73
C GLN A 10 -7.71 11.36 16.31
N GLN A 11 -8.65 11.99 15.62
CA GLN A 11 -8.98 11.62 14.25
C GLN A 11 -7.85 11.98 13.27
N MET A 12 -7.11 13.03 13.51
CA MET A 12 -5.89 13.34 12.73
C MET A 12 -4.83 12.24 12.91
N PHE A 13 -4.59 11.75 14.13
CA PHE A 13 -3.67 10.62 14.36
C PHE A 13 -4.13 9.35 13.65
N ASN A 14 -5.41 9.02 13.72
CA ASN A 14 -5.99 7.90 13.01
C ASN A 14 -5.85 8.07 11.48
N GLY A 15 -6.14 9.26 10.98
CA GLY A 15 -6.06 9.60 9.55
C GLY A 15 -4.64 9.51 9.01
N VAL A 16 -3.66 10.02 9.74
CA VAL A 16 -2.23 9.89 9.37
C VAL A 16 -1.80 8.43 9.38
N THR A 17 -2.29 7.64 10.32
CA THR A 17 -1.99 6.19 10.39
C THR A 17 -2.52 5.45 9.17
N LEU A 18 -3.80 5.63 8.83
CA LEU A 18 -4.41 5.04 7.64
C LEU A 18 -3.75 5.56 6.36
N GLY A 19 -3.54 6.87 6.28
CA GLY A 19 -2.93 7.51 5.13
C GLY A 19 -1.50 7.06 4.88
N SER A 20 -0.72 6.82 5.92
CA SER A 20 0.63 6.28 5.83
C SER A 20 0.65 4.90 5.17
N THR A 21 -0.28 4.02 5.54
CA THR A 21 -0.37 2.68 4.95
C THR A 21 -0.91 2.70 3.52
N TYR A 22 -1.91 3.54 3.23
CA TYR A 22 -2.37 3.74 1.85
C TYR A 22 -1.27 4.30 0.96
N ALA A 23 -0.44 5.21 1.47
CA ALA A 23 0.72 5.74 0.75
C ALA A 23 1.73 4.65 0.38
N LEU A 24 2.03 3.70 1.29
CA LEU A 24 2.93 2.57 0.98
C LEU A 24 2.41 1.71 -0.17
N ILE A 25 1.12 1.38 -0.17
CA ILE A 25 0.51 0.59 -1.24
C ILE A 25 0.45 1.41 -2.54
N ALA A 26 0.07 2.70 -2.45
CA ALA A 26 -0.06 3.61 -3.58
C ALA A 26 1.27 3.84 -4.31
N ILE A 27 2.39 3.85 -3.60
CA ILE A 27 3.73 3.91 -4.19
C ILE A 27 3.99 2.70 -5.08
N GLY A 28 3.60 1.50 -4.65
CA GLY A 28 3.72 0.29 -5.47
C GLY A 28 2.92 0.39 -6.78
N TYR A 29 1.68 0.89 -6.72
CA TYR A 29 0.88 1.18 -7.92
C TYR A 29 1.56 2.18 -8.84
N THR A 30 2.00 3.29 -8.28
CA THR A 30 2.64 4.38 -9.02
C THR A 30 3.94 3.95 -9.69
N MET A 31 4.74 3.11 -9.05
CA MET A 31 5.98 2.59 -9.64
C MET A 31 5.72 1.69 -10.86
N VAL A 32 4.77 0.77 -10.74
CA VAL A 32 4.42 -0.14 -11.84
C VAL A 32 3.79 0.63 -12.98
N TYR A 33 2.79 1.47 -12.69
CA TYR A 33 2.10 2.26 -13.70
C TYR A 33 3.04 3.23 -14.43
N GLY A 34 3.93 3.90 -13.70
CA GLY A 34 4.86 4.87 -14.26
C GLY A 34 5.81 4.30 -15.31
N ILE A 35 6.03 2.97 -15.32
CA ILE A 35 6.91 2.30 -16.29
C ILE A 35 6.12 1.62 -17.41
N ILE A 36 5.01 0.93 -17.06
CA ILE A 36 4.30 0.08 -18.02
C ILE A 36 3.04 0.77 -18.56
N GLY A 37 2.52 1.80 -17.87
CA GLY A 37 1.25 2.46 -18.19
C GLY A 37 0.02 1.58 -17.95
N MET A 38 0.14 0.55 -17.10
CA MET A 38 -0.95 -0.38 -16.78
C MET A 38 -1.12 -0.53 -15.27
N ILE A 39 -2.38 -0.62 -14.83
CA ILE A 39 -2.73 -0.74 -13.41
C ILE A 39 -2.63 -2.20 -13.00
N ASN A 40 -1.96 -2.46 -11.88
CA ASN A 40 -1.86 -3.80 -11.30
C ASN A 40 -2.95 -4.03 -10.24
N PHE A 41 -4.15 -4.48 -10.62
CA PHE A 41 -5.22 -4.76 -9.66
C PHE A 41 -4.91 -5.90 -8.68
N ALA A 42 -3.97 -6.80 -9.01
CA ALA A 42 -3.51 -7.83 -8.08
C ALA A 42 -2.62 -7.28 -6.94
N HIS A 43 -2.23 -6.01 -6.98
CA HIS A 43 -1.34 -5.42 -5.98
C HIS A 43 -1.94 -5.37 -4.58
N GLY A 44 -3.24 -5.11 -4.46
CA GLY A 44 -3.95 -5.18 -3.18
C GLY A 44 -3.93 -6.59 -2.57
N GLU A 45 -3.98 -7.63 -3.40
CA GLU A 45 -3.91 -9.00 -2.88
C GLU A 45 -2.51 -9.35 -2.34
N VAL A 46 -1.46 -8.72 -2.85
CA VAL A 46 -0.11 -8.86 -2.28
C VAL A 46 -0.02 -8.26 -0.87
N TYR A 47 -0.72 -7.16 -0.61
CA TYR A 47 -0.89 -6.62 0.74
C TYR A 47 -1.57 -7.64 1.67
N MET A 48 -2.67 -8.27 1.24
CA MET A 48 -3.36 -9.34 1.97
C MET A 48 -2.40 -10.51 2.26
N ILE A 49 -1.70 -11.01 1.24
CA ILE A 49 -0.72 -12.10 1.38
C ILE A 49 0.35 -11.73 2.40
N GLY A 50 0.86 -10.50 2.37
CA GLY A 50 1.83 -10.00 3.37
C GLY A 50 1.30 -10.10 4.80
N SER A 51 0.04 -9.74 5.02
CA SER A 51 -0.62 -9.85 6.34
C SER A 51 -0.72 -11.31 6.81
N TYR A 52 -1.18 -12.21 5.93
CA TYR A 52 -1.31 -13.65 6.25
C TYR A 52 0.04 -14.31 6.52
N VAL A 53 1.05 -14.04 5.69
CA VAL A 53 2.41 -14.57 5.88
C VAL A 53 3.00 -14.11 7.22
N SER A 54 2.84 -12.84 7.55
CA SER A 54 3.27 -12.30 8.85
C SER A 54 2.56 -13.02 10.00
N PHE A 55 1.25 -13.20 9.90
CA PHE A 55 0.47 -13.94 10.88
C PHE A 55 0.98 -15.37 11.07
N MET A 56 1.16 -16.12 9.97
CA MET A 56 1.66 -17.51 10.04
C MET A 56 3.03 -17.61 10.70
N ILE A 57 3.95 -16.68 10.38
CA ILE A 57 5.29 -16.65 10.98
C ILE A 57 5.22 -16.33 12.47
N ILE A 58 4.43 -15.32 12.85
CA ILE A 58 4.24 -14.94 14.26
C ILE A 58 3.64 -16.11 15.04
N ALA A 59 2.58 -16.73 14.52
CA ALA A 59 1.93 -17.88 15.15
C ALA A 59 2.91 -19.06 15.32
N ALA A 60 3.68 -19.38 14.28
CA ALA A 60 4.68 -20.44 14.33
C ALA A 60 5.77 -20.18 15.37
N LEU A 61 6.27 -18.96 15.47
CA LEU A 61 7.29 -18.58 16.45
C LEU A 61 6.74 -18.61 17.88
N MET A 62 5.50 -18.17 18.10
CA MET A 62 4.82 -18.27 19.39
C MET A 62 4.61 -19.74 19.81
N MET A 63 4.29 -20.64 18.88
CA MET A 63 4.21 -22.09 19.16
C MET A 63 5.57 -22.69 19.56
N LEU A 64 6.68 -22.08 19.11
CA LEU A 64 8.05 -22.45 19.52
C LEU A 64 8.47 -21.84 20.85
N GLY A 65 7.57 -21.11 21.53
CA GLY A 65 7.84 -20.48 22.83
C GLY A 65 8.61 -19.16 22.76
N ILE A 66 8.61 -18.51 21.60
CA ILE A 66 9.23 -17.19 21.43
C ILE A 66 8.16 -16.13 21.64
N ASP A 67 8.21 -15.40 22.78
CA ASP A 67 7.20 -14.40 23.16
C ASP A 67 7.71 -12.95 23.03
N THR A 68 8.92 -12.74 22.52
CA THR A 68 9.51 -11.40 22.39
C THR A 68 8.83 -10.63 21.24
N GLY A 69 7.95 -9.68 21.55
CA GLY A 69 7.10 -8.98 20.58
C GLY A 69 7.87 -8.34 19.43
N TRP A 70 8.99 -7.67 19.69
CA TRP A 70 9.82 -7.06 18.63
C TRP A 70 10.44 -8.09 17.68
N LEU A 71 10.86 -9.24 18.17
CA LEU A 71 11.42 -10.31 17.38
C LEU A 71 10.34 -10.93 16.48
N LEU A 72 9.15 -11.15 17.03
CA LEU A 72 7.99 -11.68 16.30
C LEU A 72 7.61 -10.76 15.11
N VAL A 73 7.51 -9.46 15.39
CA VAL A 73 7.17 -8.47 14.36
C VAL A 73 8.28 -8.38 13.31
N ALA A 74 9.56 -8.31 13.71
CA ALA A 74 10.67 -8.25 12.78
C ALA A 74 10.73 -9.50 11.87
N ALA A 75 10.55 -10.69 12.44
CA ALA A 75 10.49 -11.94 11.67
C ALA A 75 9.28 -11.95 10.70
N GLY A 76 8.11 -11.51 11.17
CA GLY A 76 6.91 -11.34 10.35
C GLY A 76 7.14 -10.39 9.17
N PHE A 77 7.79 -9.24 9.39
CA PHE A 77 8.16 -8.30 8.33
C PHE A 77 9.09 -8.93 7.30
N ILE A 78 10.18 -9.54 7.76
CA ILE A 78 11.19 -10.14 6.85
C ILE A 78 10.54 -11.23 5.99
N GLY A 79 9.79 -12.13 6.61
CA GLY A 79 9.11 -13.20 5.88
C GLY A 79 8.03 -12.69 4.93
N ALA A 80 7.21 -11.72 5.36
CA ALA A 80 6.21 -11.09 4.51
C ALA A 80 6.84 -10.41 3.29
N ILE A 81 7.93 -9.65 3.48
CA ILE A 81 8.64 -8.99 2.38
C ILE A 81 9.19 -10.02 1.39
N ILE A 82 9.84 -11.09 1.86
CA ILE A 82 10.44 -12.10 0.98
C ILE A 82 9.35 -12.82 0.16
N ILE A 83 8.32 -13.31 0.83
CA ILE A 83 7.26 -14.10 0.18
C ILE A 83 6.42 -13.21 -0.74
N ALA A 84 6.01 -12.01 -0.29
CA ALA A 84 5.26 -11.08 -1.13
C ALA A 84 6.08 -10.62 -2.34
N SER A 85 7.40 -10.42 -2.19
CA SER A 85 8.29 -10.13 -3.32
C SER A 85 8.32 -11.25 -4.35
N ALA A 86 8.31 -12.51 -3.90
CA ALA A 86 8.20 -13.67 -4.79
C ALA A 86 6.86 -13.70 -5.52
N TYR A 87 5.75 -13.38 -4.83
CA TYR A 87 4.44 -13.22 -5.47
C TYR A 87 4.43 -12.06 -6.48
N GLY A 88 5.02 -10.91 -6.14
CA GLY A 88 5.14 -9.78 -7.05
C GLY A 88 5.90 -10.13 -8.34
N TRP A 89 7.01 -10.85 -8.20
CA TRP A 89 7.77 -11.36 -9.35
C TRP A 89 6.94 -12.37 -10.17
N SER A 90 6.21 -13.26 -9.52
CA SER A 90 5.36 -14.27 -10.17
C SER A 90 4.20 -13.62 -10.93
N ILE A 91 3.56 -12.60 -10.34
CA ILE A 91 2.49 -11.81 -10.97
C ILE A 91 3.03 -11.14 -12.24
N GLU A 92 4.22 -10.54 -12.20
CA GLU A 92 4.84 -9.98 -13.41
C GLU A 92 5.06 -11.06 -14.46
N ARG A 93 5.69 -12.17 -14.07
CA ARG A 93 6.12 -13.22 -14.98
C ARG A 93 4.98 -13.94 -15.66
N VAL A 94 3.91 -14.23 -14.93
CA VAL A 94 2.77 -15.05 -15.38
C VAL A 94 1.61 -14.18 -15.85
N GLY A 95 1.28 -13.13 -15.10
CA GLY A 95 0.09 -12.31 -15.35
C GLY A 95 0.31 -11.17 -16.32
N TYR A 96 1.48 -10.51 -16.28
CA TYR A 96 1.71 -9.28 -17.05
C TYR A 96 2.64 -9.44 -18.23
N ARG A 97 3.74 -10.16 -18.08
CA ARG A 97 4.74 -10.29 -19.13
C ARG A 97 4.19 -10.86 -20.45
N PRO A 98 3.31 -11.89 -20.46
CA PRO A 98 2.75 -12.44 -21.69
C PRO A 98 1.78 -11.49 -22.42
N VAL A 99 1.11 -10.60 -21.67
CA VAL A 99 0.05 -9.71 -22.18
C VAL A 99 0.51 -8.25 -22.32
N ARG A 100 1.74 -7.91 -21.94
CA ARG A 100 2.26 -6.54 -21.94
C ARG A 100 2.28 -5.87 -23.32
N SER A 101 2.48 -6.63 -24.39
CA SER A 101 2.43 -6.15 -25.77
C SER A 101 1.02 -6.12 -26.37
N SER A 102 0.03 -6.60 -25.63
CA SER A 102 -1.37 -6.67 -26.08
C SER A 102 -2.11 -5.34 -25.84
N LYS A 103 -3.37 -5.28 -26.28
CA LYS A 103 -4.25 -4.13 -25.98
C LYS A 103 -4.41 -3.94 -24.48
N ARG A 104 -4.50 -2.69 -24.00
CA ARG A 104 -4.64 -2.34 -22.57
C ARG A 104 -5.76 -3.11 -21.86
N LEU A 105 -6.87 -3.39 -22.56
CA LEU A 105 -8.00 -4.16 -22.02
C LEU A 105 -7.61 -5.60 -21.64
N ILE A 106 -6.75 -6.26 -22.44
CA ILE A 106 -6.31 -7.63 -22.18
C ILE A 106 -5.48 -7.69 -20.91
N ALA A 107 -4.57 -6.74 -20.71
CA ALA A 107 -3.77 -6.63 -19.51
C ALA A 107 -4.63 -6.33 -18.26
N LEU A 108 -5.67 -5.50 -18.41
CA LEU A 108 -6.64 -5.22 -17.34
C LEU A 108 -7.39 -6.48 -16.92
N ILE A 109 -7.90 -7.27 -17.87
CA ILE A 109 -8.61 -8.52 -17.58
C ILE A 109 -7.66 -9.52 -16.90
N SER A 110 -6.41 -9.63 -17.36
CA SER A 110 -5.40 -10.48 -16.73
C SER A 110 -5.14 -10.07 -15.28
N ALA A 111 -5.04 -8.76 -15.02
CA ALA A 111 -4.82 -8.21 -13.68
C ALA A 111 -5.98 -8.53 -12.72
N ILE A 112 -7.23 -8.35 -13.18
CA ILE A 112 -8.43 -8.67 -12.39
C ILE A 112 -8.52 -10.18 -12.17
N GLY A 113 -8.27 -10.99 -13.20
CA GLY A 113 -8.24 -12.45 -13.07
C GLY A 113 -7.20 -12.93 -12.05
N MET A 114 -6.02 -12.32 -12.04
CA MET A 114 -4.96 -12.62 -11.06
C MET A 114 -5.38 -12.20 -9.64
N SER A 115 -6.04 -11.04 -9.47
CA SER A 115 -6.58 -10.61 -8.17
C SER A 115 -7.59 -11.62 -7.63
N ILE A 116 -8.60 -11.99 -8.44
CA ILE A 116 -9.61 -12.97 -8.05
C ILE A 116 -8.97 -14.34 -7.74
N PHE A 117 -7.98 -14.76 -8.53
CA PHE A 117 -7.25 -16.00 -8.29
C PHE A 117 -6.56 -16.00 -6.93
N LEU A 118 -5.78 -14.95 -6.61
CA LEU A 118 -5.05 -14.85 -5.35
C LEU A 118 -5.99 -14.77 -4.15
N GLN A 119 -7.09 -14.01 -4.25
CA GLN A 119 -8.11 -13.90 -3.21
C GLN A 119 -8.74 -15.25 -2.89
N ASN A 120 -9.17 -15.99 -3.94
CA ASN A 120 -9.76 -17.32 -3.75
C ASN A 120 -8.71 -18.34 -3.30
N PHE A 121 -7.47 -18.25 -3.75
CA PHE A 121 -6.39 -19.10 -3.29
C PHE A 121 -6.18 -18.98 -1.79
N VAL A 122 -6.08 -17.76 -1.25
CA VAL A 122 -5.95 -17.54 0.21
C VAL A 122 -7.22 -17.98 0.94
N SER A 123 -8.42 -17.70 0.40
CA SER A 123 -9.68 -18.13 1.00
C SER A 123 -9.82 -19.66 1.08
N LEU A 124 -9.28 -20.40 0.12
CA LEU A 124 -9.30 -21.87 0.12
C LEU A 124 -8.26 -22.47 1.08
N THR A 125 -7.10 -21.82 1.24
CA THR A 125 -6.01 -22.35 2.08
C THR A 125 -6.18 -21.98 3.56
N GLU A 126 -6.59 -20.75 3.85
CA GLU A 126 -6.67 -20.20 5.21
C GLU A 126 -8.12 -20.09 5.73
N GLY A 127 -9.09 -20.31 4.85
CA GLY A 127 -10.51 -20.13 5.15
C GLY A 127 -11.02 -18.72 4.86
N SER A 128 -12.36 -18.58 4.81
CA SER A 128 -13.03 -17.30 4.50
C SER A 128 -13.40 -16.49 5.74
N ARG A 129 -13.00 -16.93 6.93
CA ARG A 129 -13.34 -16.27 8.21
C ARG A 129 -12.29 -15.24 8.58
N ASP A 130 -12.71 -14.29 9.41
CA ASP A 130 -11.79 -13.37 10.05
C ASP A 130 -10.82 -14.11 10.98
N VAL A 131 -9.54 -13.79 10.86
CA VAL A 131 -8.47 -14.32 11.69
C VAL A 131 -7.99 -13.22 12.62
N ALA A 132 -8.06 -13.45 13.93
CA ALA A 132 -7.56 -12.52 14.93
C ALA A 132 -6.04 -12.62 15.06
N LEU A 133 -5.36 -11.47 15.04
CA LEU A 133 -3.93 -11.38 15.31
C LEU A 133 -3.67 -11.09 16.78
N PRO A 134 -2.58 -11.66 17.38
CA PRO A 134 -2.19 -11.31 18.73
C PRO A 134 -1.74 -9.84 18.81
N SER A 135 -2.21 -9.11 19.82
CA SER A 135 -1.74 -7.76 20.09
C SER A 135 -0.33 -7.81 20.70
N LEU A 136 0.67 -7.43 19.91
CA LEU A 136 2.08 -7.50 20.33
C LEU A 136 2.55 -6.24 21.05
N PHE A 137 1.85 -5.11 20.85
CA PHE A 137 2.19 -3.82 21.45
C PHE A 137 0.98 -3.18 22.11
N ASN A 138 0.98 -3.10 23.44
CA ASN A 138 -0.13 -2.58 24.24
C ASN A 138 0.14 -1.19 24.84
N GLY A 139 1.21 -0.51 24.44
CA GLY A 139 1.54 0.81 24.94
C GLY A 139 0.63 1.90 24.37
N GLN A 140 0.21 2.84 25.24
CA GLN A 140 -0.53 4.03 24.85
C GLN A 140 0.08 5.25 25.51
N TRP A 141 0.19 6.35 24.80
CA TRP A 141 0.69 7.63 25.30
C TRP A 141 -0.38 8.69 25.19
N ILE A 142 -0.69 9.32 26.31
CA ILE A 142 -1.69 10.38 26.38
C ILE A 142 -1.03 11.68 25.93
N VAL A 143 -1.55 12.26 24.86
CA VAL A 143 -1.08 13.55 24.29
C VAL A 143 -1.84 14.72 24.90
N GLY A 144 -3.11 14.51 25.22
CA GLY A 144 -3.95 15.52 25.86
C GLY A 144 -5.09 14.88 26.62
N HIS A 145 -5.46 15.50 27.74
CA HIS A 145 -6.52 15.02 28.62
C HIS A 145 -7.54 16.13 28.88
N SER A 146 -8.80 15.75 28.93
CA SER A 146 -9.93 16.54 29.40
C SER A 146 -10.75 15.66 30.36
N ASP A 147 -11.70 16.21 31.06
CA ASP A 147 -12.46 15.48 32.09
C ASP A 147 -13.12 14.19 31.58
N ASN A 148 -13.59 14.19 30.32
CA ASN A 148 -14.33 13.05 29.74
C ASN A 148 -13.60 12.37 28.55
N PHE A 149 -12.52 12.96 28.01
CA PHE A 149 -11.84 12.45 26.82
C PHE A 149 -10.33 12.65 26.87
N SER A 150 -9.58 11.63 26.43
CA SER A 150 -8.14 11.71 26.27
C SER A 150 -7.73 11.34 24.87
N ALA A 151 -6.95 12.22 24.21
CA ALA A 151 -6.33 11.89 22.94
C ALA A 151 -5.06 11.06 23.21
N THR A 152 -5.00 9.87 22.59
CA THR A 152 -3.91 8.91 22.80
C THR A 152 -3.27 8.52 21.48
N ILE A 153 -1.96 8.27 21.52
CA ILE A 153 -1.21 7.65 20.42
C ILE A 153 -0.80 6.25 20.90
N THR A 154 -1.18 5.24 20.14
CA THR A 154 -0.77 3.86 20.44
C THR A 154 0.67 3.62 19.95
N THR A 155 1.39 2.71 20.63
CA THR A 155 2.73 2.30 20.19
C THR A 155 2.69 1.80 18.72
N MET A 156 1.63 1.12 18.31
CA MET A 156 1.48 0.63 16.95
C MET A 156 1.36 1.77 15.94
N GLN A 157 0.66 2.86 16.23
CA GLN A 157 0.60 4.05 15.39
C GLN A 157 1.98 4.67 15.17
N LEU A 158 2.79 4.78 16.24
CA LEU A 158 4.16 5.27 16.11
C LEU A 158 5.02 4.34 15.25
N VAL A 159 4.91 3.04 15.43
CA VAL A 159 5.60 2.06 14.58
C VAL A 159 5.20 2.23 13.12
N ILE A 160 3.91 2.39 12.83
CA ILE A 160 3.41 2.62 11.46
C ILE A 160 4.05 3.89 10.87
N TRP A 161 4.04 5.00 11.58
CA TRP A 161 4.59 6.26 11.08
C TRP A 161 6.09 6.17 10.82
N VAL A 162 6.86 5.60 11.75
CA VAL A 162 8.30 5.46 11.64
C VAL A 162 8.68 4.50 10.50
N VAL A 163 8.07 3.31 10.46
CA VAL A 163 8.34 2.31 9.42
C VAL A 163 7.96 2.84 8.04
N THR A 164 6.80 3.48 7.92
CA THR A 164 6.35 4.09 6.67
C THR A 164 7.33 5.17 6.20
N PHE A 165 7.74 6.08 7.10
CA PHE A 165 8.69 7.13 6.78
C PHE A 165 10.03 6.55 6.31
N ILE A 166 10.58 5.56 7.03
CA ILE A 166 11.83 4.88 6.66
C ILE A 166 11.68 4.18 5.31
N ALA A 167 10.61 3.45 5.08
CA ALA A 167 10.37 2.74 3.82
C ALA A 167 10.26 3.71 2.63
N MET A 168 9.52 4.81 2.79
CA MET A 168 9.39 5.86 1.77
C MET A 168 10.73 6.56 1.50
N LEU A 169 11.49 6.88 2.55
CA LEU A 169 12.80 7.50 2.43
C LEU A 169 13.78 6.56 1.71
N ALA A 170 13.84 5.30 2.14
CA ALA A 170 14.69 4.28 1.53
C ALA A 170 14.39 4.10 0.04
N LEU A 171 13.10 4.02 -0.31
CA LEU A 171 12.68 3.91 -1.70
C LEU A 171 13.04 5.15 -2.53
N THR A 172 12.79 6.34 -1.98
CA THR A 172 13.12 7.61 -2.66
C THR A 172 14.62 7.71 -2.92
N LEU A 173 15.44 7.38 -1.93
CA LEU A 173 16.90 7.34 -2.08
C LEU A 173 17.34 6.27 -3.09
N PHE A 174 16.72 5.08 -3.04
CA PHE A 174 17.00 4.02 -4.01
C PHE A 174 16.71 4.48 -5.44
N ILE A 175 15.54 5.04 -5.70
CA ILE A 175 15.16 5.52 -7.04
C ILE A 175 16.05 6.68 -7.49
N ARG A 176 16.46 7.58 -6.57
CA ARG A 176 17.25 8.76 -6.90
C ARG A 176 18.71 8.44 -7.18
N TYR A 177 19.34 7.59 -6.37
CA TYR A 177 20.80 7.40 -6.36
C TYR A 177 21.28 6.06 -6.92
N SER A 178 20.47 4.99 -6.89
CA SER A 178 20.94 3.67 -7.33
C SER A 178 21.05 3.57 -8.87
N ARG A 179 21.86 2.63 -9.35
CA ARG A 179 21.95 2.31 -10.79
C ARG A 179 20.60 1.80 -11.34
N MET A 180 19.93 0.95 -10.57
CA MET A 180 18.61 0.43 -10.94
C MET A 180 17.52 1.52 -10.90
N GLY A 181 17.58 2.45 -9.95
CA GLY A 181 16.66 3.60 -9.91
C GLY A 181 16.82 4.49 -11.15
N ARG A 182 18.05 4.69 -11.64
CA ARG A 182 18.27 5.40 -12.92
C ARG A 182 17.65 4.64 -14.10
N ALA A 183 17.81 3.32 -14.15
CA ALA A 183 17.19 2.47 -15.17
C ALA A 183 15.66 2.53 -15.10
N CYS A 184 15.06 2.51 -13.89
CA CYS A 184 13.63 2.68 -13.70
C CYS A 184 13.13 4.02 -14.25
N ARG A 185 13.82 5.14 -13.97
CA ARG A 185 13.45 6.45 -14.51
C ARG A 185 13.58 6.52 -16.03
N ALA A 186 14.64 5.95 -16.60
CA ALA A 186 14.81 5.88 -18.06
C ALA A 186 13.69 5.06 -18.72
N CYS A 187 13.30 3.92 -18.13
CA CYS A 187 12.18 3.12 -18.61
C CYS A 187 10.83 3.84 -18.46
N ALA A 188 10.66 4.67 -17.44
CA ALA A 188 9.45 5.45 -17.24
C ALA A 188 9.29 6.58 -18.28
N GLU A 189 10.41 7.13 -18.80
CA GLU A 189 10.35 8.12 -19.87
C GLU A 189 10.06 7.47 -21.24
N ASP A 190 10.80 6.42 -21.62
CA ASP A 190 10.59 5.68 -22.88
C ASP A 190 11.20 4.28 -22.82
N LEU A 191 10.32 3.25 -22.77
CA LEU A 191 10.73 1.84 -22.73
C LEU A 191 11.49 1.39 -23.97
N LYS A 192 11.12 1.89 -25.18
CA LYS A 192 11.76 1.48 -26.42
C LYS A 192 13.16 2.08 -26.51
N MET A 193 13.28 3.38 -26.19
CA MET A 193 14.58 4.07 -26.19
C MET A 193 15.49 3.49 -25.13
N ALA A 194 15.01 3.22 -23.90
CA ALA A 194 15.78 2.58 -22.85
C ALA A 194 16.33 1.22 -23.29
N SER A 195 15.54 0.42 -23.99
CA SER A 195 15.96 -0.87 -24.55
C SER A 195 17.07 -0.70 -25.61
N LEU A 196 16.95 0.28 -26.50
CA LEU A 196 17.97 0.58 -27.53
C LEU A 196 19.30 1.05 -26.91
N LEU A 197 19.24 1.69 -25.73
CA LEU A 197 20.43 2.09 -24.96
C LEU A 197 21.02 0.95 -24.11
N GLY A 198 20.54 -0.29 -24.27
CA GLY A 198 21.08 -1.48 -23.62
C GLY A 198 20.53 -1.74 -22.22
N ILE A 199 19.47 -1.04 -21.79
CA ILE A 199 18.80 -1.32 -20.53
C ILE A 199 17.89 -2.54 -20.69
N ASN A 200 18.07 -3.55 -19.84
CA ASN A 200 17.17 -4.71 -19.82
C ASN A 200 15.83 -4.33 -19.17
N THR A 201 14.86 -3.91 -19.98
CA THR A 201 13.55 -3.43 -19.56
C THR A 201 12.77 -4.49 -18.80
N ASP A 202 12.91 -5.77 -19.16
CA ASP A 202 12.24 -6.89 -18.45
C ASP A 202 12.69 -7.01 -16.99
N ARG A 203 13.99 -6.86 -16.74
CA ARG A 203 14.52 -6.88 -15.37
C ARG A 203 14.08 -5.66 -14.57
N VAL A 204 14.02 -4.50 -15.20
CA VAL A 204 13.57 -3.28 -14.55
C VAL A 204 12.11 -3.41 -14.16
N ILE A 205 11.24 -3.88 -15.05
CA ILE A 205 9.82 -4.08 -14.78
C ILE A 205 9.62 -5.12 -13.67
N ALA A 206 10.27 -6.29 -13.76
CA ALA A 206 10.19 -7.31 -12.72
C ALA A 206 10.61 -6.75 -11.34
N LEU A 207 11.67 -5.94 -11.29
CA LEU A 207 12.12 -5.31 -10.05
C LEU A 207 11.09 -4.33 -9.48
N THR A 208 10.39 -3.56 -10.32
CA THR A 208 9.34 -2.65 -9.82
C THR A 208 8.16 -3.39 -9.22
N PHE A 209 7.78 -4.55 -9.78
CA PHE A 209 6.79 -5.44 -9.17
C PHE A 209 7.26 -5.98 -7.83
N VAL A 210 8.52 -6.42 -7.72
CA VAL A 210 9.13 -6.92 -6.49
C VAL A 210 9.14 -5.83 -5.40
N ILE A 211 9.61 -4.63 -5.74
CA ILE A 211 9.67 -3.51 -4.78
C ILE A 211 8.26 -3.07 -4.37
N GLY A 212 7.34 -2.94 -5.34
CA GLY A 212 5.94 -2.64 -5.04
C GLY A 212 5.32 -3.67 -4.11
N ALA A 213 5.54 -4.95 -4.38
CA ALA A 213 5.08 -6.05 -3.54
C ALA A 213 5.66 -6.00 -2.12
N ALA A 214 6.95 -5.66 -1.98
CA ALA A 214 7.59 -5.45 -0.68
C ALA A 214 6.91 -4.31 0.11
N MET A 215 6.61 -3.18 -0.54
CA MET A 215 5.91 -2.06 0.09
C MET A 215 4.49 -2.42 0.50
N ALA A 216 3.76 -3.16 -0.35
CA ALA A 216 2.44 -3.66 -0.03
C ALA A 216 2.46 -4.63 1.16
N ALA A 217 3.45 -5.52 1.23
CA ALA A 217 3.63 -6.44 2.36
C ALA A 217 3.90 -5.69 3.67
N VAL A 218 4.77 -4.68 3.64
CA VAL A 218 5.02 -3.82 4.82
C VAL A 218 3.72 -3.18 5.30
N ALA A 219 2.92 -2.61 4.39
CA ALA A 219 1.62 -2.05 4.75
C ALA A 219 0.66 -3.11 5.31
N GLY A 220 0.68 -4.33 4.75
CA GLY A 220 -0.14 -5.45 5.19
C GLY A 220 0.18 -5.89 6.61
N VAL A 221 1.46 -6.03 6.94
CA VAL A 221 1.90 -6.35 8.31
C VAL A 221 1.48 -5.27 9.28
N LEU A 222 1.69 -4.00 8.93
CA LEU A 222 1.37 -2.85 9.79
C LEU A 222 -0.12 -2.74 10.08
N LEU A 223 -0.96 -2.77 9.04
CA LEU A 223 -2.41 -2.65 9.20
C LEU A 223 -3.03 -3.88 9.83
N GLY A 224 -2.55 -5.09 9.49
CA GLY A 224 -2.98 -6.31 10.13
C GLY A 224 -2.78 -6.27 11.65
N GLN A 225 -1.60 -5.83 12.10
CA GLN A 225 -1.30 -5.66 13.51
C GLN A 225 -2.08 -4.49 14.16
N PHE A 226 -2.36 -3.43 13.42
CA PHE A 226 -3.12 -2.28 13.91
C PHE A 226 -4.60 -2.61 14.14
N TYR A 227 -5.24 -3.27 13.20
CA TYR A 227 -6.64 -3.69 13.33
C TYR A 227 -6.82 -4.97 14.16
N GLY A 228 -5.77 -5.79 14.29
CA GLY A 228 -5.82 -7.05 15.00
C GLY A 228 -6.70 -8.13 14.34
N VAL A 229 -7.15 -7.89 13.11
CA VAL A 229 -8.00 -8.81 12.34
C VAL A 229 -7.63 -8.76 10.88
N ILE A 230 -7.54 -9.92 10.23
CA ILE A 230 -7.34 -10.06 8.79
C ILE A 230 -8.36 -11.03 8.20
N ASN A 231 -8.71 -10.83 6.94
CA ASN A 231 -9.52 -11.75 6.16
C ASN A 231 -9.09 -11.77 4.68
N PRO A 232 -9.52 -12.76 3.87
CA PRO A 232 -9.07 -12.87 2.48
C PRO A 232 -9.54 -11.73 1.55
N TYR A 233 -10.46 -10.89 2.00
CA TYR A 233 -11.07 -9.82 1.18
C TYR A 233 -10.48 -8.44 1.45
N ILE A 234 -9.60 -8.29 2.46
CA ILE A 234 -9.01 -6.99 2.81
C ILE A 234 -8.16 -6.41 1.67
N GLY A 235 -7.58 -7.27 0.82
CA GLY A 235 -6.71 -6.88 -0.27
C GLY A 235 -7.40 -6.03 -1.31
N PHE A 236 -8.60 -6.42 -1.74
CA PHE A 236 -9.34 -5.70 -2.75
C PHE A 236 -9.68 -4.26 -2.33
N MET A 237 -10.25 -4.09 -1.13
CA MET A 237 -10.64 -2.76 -0.64
C MET A 237 -9.41 -1.87 -0.38
N ALA A 238 -8.36 -2.40 0.25
CA ALA A 238 -7.12 -1.67 0.47
C ALA A 238 -6.46 -1.29 -0.87
N GLY A 239 -6.48 -2.20 -1.85
CA GLY A 239 -5.99 -1.97 -3.20
C GLY A 239 -6.76 -0.84 -3.91
N MET A 240 -8.08 -0.84 -3.87
CA MET A 240 -8.92 0.21 -4.48
C MET A 240 -8.68 1.58 -3.83
N LYS A 241 -8.55 1.65 -2.52
CA LYS A 241 -8.22 2.90 -1.81
C LYS A 241 -6.82 3.39 -2.12
N ALA A 242 -5.84 2.50 -2.16
CA ALA A 242 -4.47 2.86 -2.52
C ALA A 242 -4.35 3.29 -4.00
N PHE A 243 -5.13 2.67 -4.89
CA PHE A 243 -5.26 3.15 -6.27
C PHE A 243 -5.85 4.56 -6.31
N THR A 244 -6.92 4.81 -5.56
CA THR A 244 -7.51 6.16 -5.38
C THR A 244 -6.45 7.16 -4.90
N ALA A 245 -5.65 6.78 -3.90
CA ALA A 245 -4.55 7.60 -3.38
C ALA A 245 -3.47 7.89 -4.44
N ALA A 246 -3.10 6.88 -5.24
CA ALA A 246 -2.14 7.03 -6.32
C ALA A 246 -2.64 7.99 -7.41
N VAL A 247 -3.91 7.87 -7.81
CA VAL A 247 -4.55 8.76 -8.79
C VAL A 247 -4.66 10.18 -8.26
N LEU A 248 -5.14 10.34 -7.03
CA LEU A 248 -5.27 11.62 -6.35
C LEU A 248 -3.92 12.35 -6.25
N GLY A 249 -2.88 11.61 -5.91
CA GLY A 249 -1.51 12.15 -5.83
C GLY A 249 -0.89 12.49 -7.18
N GLY A 250 -1.34 11.84 -8.24
CA GLY A 250 -0.77 11.89 -9.60
C GLY A 250 0.03 10.64 -9.92
N ILE A 251 -0.57 9.79 -10.76
CA ILE A 251 0.02 8.49 -11.12
C ILE A 251 1.38 8.71 -11.81
N GLY A 252 2.39 7.94 -11.41
CA GLY A 252 3.78 8.11 -11.89
C GLY A 252 4.66 8.99 -10.98
N SER A 253 4.07 9.70 -10.00
CA SER A 253 4.79 10.53 -9.03
C SER A 253 4.82 9.85 -7.66
N ILE A 254 6.01 9.37 -7.22
CA ILE A 254 6.16 8.78 -5.88
C ILE A 254 5.78 9.76 -4.77
N PRO A 255 6.28 11.03 -4.77
CA PRO A 255 5.85 12.01 -3.77
C PRO A 255 4.34 12.30 -3.85
N GLY A 256 3.78 12.27 -5.07
CA GLY A 256 2.34 12.43 -5.27
C GLY A 256 1.55 11.33 -4.58
N ALA A 257 1.90 10.06 -4.79
CA ALA A 257 1.25 8.93 -4.15
C ALA A 257 1.32 8.99 -2.62
N MET A 258 2.43 9.48 -2.06
CA MET A 258 2.58 9.70 -0.61
C MET A 258 1.58 10.72 -0.10
N ILE A 259 1.49 11.88 -0.74
CA ILE A 259 0.56 12.96 -0.36
C ILE A 259 -0.88 12.51 -0.57
N GLY A 260 -1.17 11.86 -1.70
CA GLY A 260 -2.50 11.32 -2.00
C GLY A 260 -2.97 10.30 -0.97
N GLY A 261 -2.07 9.41 -0.51
CA GLY A 261 -2.35 8.47 0.57
C GLY A 261 -2.69 9.17 1.89
N LEU A 262 -1.89 10.15 2.29
CA LEU A 262 -2.14 10.93 3.51
C LEU A 262 -3.47 11.69 3.45
N ILE A 263 -3.74 12.38 2.35
CA ILE A 263 -5.00 13.11 2.16
C ILE A 263 -6.19 12.15 2.24
N LEU A 264 -6.12 11.00 1.56
CA LEU A 264 -7.19 10.01 1.56
C LEU A 264 -7.44 9.44 2.96
N GLY A 265 -6.36 9.08 3.69
CA GLY A 265 -6.49 8.54 5.04
C GLY A 265 -7.06 9.55 6.03
N ILE A 266 -6.65 10.82 5.95
CA ILE A 266 -7.23 11.89 6.78
C ILE A 266 -8.70 12.12 6.42
N ALA A 267 -9.05 12.18 5.14
CA ALA A 267 -10.42 12.36 4.69
C ALA A 267 -11.33 11.20 5.17
N GLU A 268 -10.84 9.97 5.09
CA GLU A 268 -11.55 8.78 5.57
C GLU A 268 -11.77 8.80 7.09
N ALA A 269 -10.74 9.15 7.86
CA ALA A 269 -10.84 9.23 9.31
C ALA A 269 -11.82 10.32 9.76
N LEU A 270 -11.76 11.51 9.14
CA LEU A 270 -12.68 12.61 9.44
C LEU A 270 -14.12 12.27 9.01
N SER A 271 -14.31 11.65 7.85
CA SER A 271 -15.61 11.20 7.38
C SER A 271 -16.23 10.17 8.34
N SER A 272 -15.44 9.19 8.76
CA SER A 272 -15.89 8.17 9.70
C SER A 272 -16.28 8.76 11.06
N ALA A 273 -15.61 9.82 11.50
CA ALA A 273 -15.81 10.45 12.80
C ALA A 273 -16.99 11.44 12.83
N TYR A 274 -17.16 12.23 11.77
CA TYR A 274 -18.12 13.34 11.74
C TYR A 274 -19.37 13.09 10.89
N LEU A 275 -19.30 12.16 9.92
CA LEU A 275 -20.46 11.78 9.12
C LEU A 275 -21.00 10.41 9.57
N SER A 276 -20.40 9.33 9.10
CA SER A 276 -20.70 7.95 9.50
C SER A 276 -19.61 7.01 9.01
N THR A 277 -19.37 5.96 9.76
CA THR A 277 -18.43 4.91 9.39
C THR A 277 -18.82 4.19 8.09
N GLU A 278 -20.13 4.11 7.80
CA GLU A 278 -20.65 3.48 6.57
C GLU A 278 -20.34 4.29 5.31
N TYR A 279 -20.24 5.62 5.42
CA TYR A 279 -19.98 6.51 4.27
C TYR A 279 -18.49 6.76 3.99
N LYS A 280 -17.58 6.18 4.77
CA LYS A 280 -16.13 6.39 4.61
C LYS A 280 -15.63 6.05 3.19
N ASP A 281 -16.15 4.97 2.60
CA ASP A 281 -15.76 4.54 1.27
C ASP A 281 -16.38 5.44 0.19
N VAL A 282 -17.60 5.88 0.39
CA VAL A 282 -18.28 6.84 -0.50
C VAL A 282 -17.49 8.16 -0.56
N VAL A 283 -17.05 8.69 0.58
CA VAL A 283 -16.23 9.91 0.64
C VAL A 283 -14.90 9.71 -0.06
N SER A 284 -14.24 8.56 0.13
CA SER A 284 -12.98 8.23 -0.52
C SER A 284 -13.10 8.24 -2.05
N PHE A 285 -14.15 7.61 -2.60
CA PHE A 285 -14.37 7.58 -4.05
C PHE A 285 -14.94 8.90 -4.60
N ALA A 286 -15.75 9.62 -3.84
CA ALA A 286 -16.21 10.95 -4.20
C ALA A 286 -15.03 11.94 -4.30
N LEU A 287 -14.08 11.86 -3.38
CA LEU A 287 -12.84 12.64 -3.44
C LEU A 287 -12.04 12.33 -4.71
N LEU A 288 -11.94 11.05 -5.11
CA LEU A 288 -11.31 10.65 -6.36
C LEU A 288 -11.97 11.32 -7.56
N ILE A 289 -13.30 11.23 -7.66
CA ILE A 289 -14.07 11.81 -8.77
C ILE A 289 -13.87 13.33 -8.81
N LEU A 290 -13.96 13.99 -7.66
CA LEU A 290 -13.79 15.43 -7.54
C LEU A 290 -12.40 15.87 -8.02
N VAL A 291 -11.35 15.18 -7.56
CA VAL A 291 -9.97 15.50 -7.97
C VAL A 291 -9.77 15.27 -9.46
N LEU A 292 -10.28 14.18 -10.03
CA LEU A 292 -10.16 13.91 -11.47
C LEU A 292 -10.91 14.95 -12.31
N LEU A 293 -12.01 15.52 -11.83
CA LEU A 293 -12.74 16.58 -12.52
C LEU A 293 -12.00 17.91 -12.51
N VAL A 294 -11.31 18.24 -11.39
CA VAL A 294 -10.62 19.53 -11.22
C VAL A 294 -9.16 19.46 -11.66
N MET A 295 -8.49 18.34 -11.35
CA MET A 295 -7.07 18.09 -11.63
C MET A 295 -6.90 16.71 -12.25
N PRO A 296 -7.13 16.53 -13.56
CA PRO A 296 -7.11 15.21 -14.21
C PRO A 296 -5.75 14.51 -14.14
N THR A 297 -4.66 15.24 -13.92
CA THR A 297 -3.32 14.68 -13.72
C THR A 297 -3.01 14.32 -12.27
N GLY A 298 -3.91 14.64 -11.32
CA GLY A 298 -3.65 14.56 -9.89
C GLY A 298 -2.84 15.76 -9.35
N ILE A 299 -2.56 15.77 -8.04
CA ILE A 299 -1.94 16.93 -7.34
C ILE A 299 -0.50 17.19 -7.82
N LEU A 300 0.30 16.12 -8.01
CA LEU A 300 1.71 16.20 -8.43
C LEU A 300 1.99 15.39 -9.71
N GLY A 301 0.97 15.11 -10.49
CA GLY A 301 1.09 14.42 -11.77
C GLY A 301 1.74 15.34 -12.83
N ARG A 302 2.45 14.72 -13.77
CA ARG A 302 2.97 15.42 -14.95
C ARG A 302 1.95 15.32 -16.07
N PRO A 303 1.68 16.41 -16.82
CA PRO A 303 0.85 16.33 -18.01
C PRO A 303 1.49 15.34 -19.00
N GLU A 304 0.71 14.39 -19.52
CA GLU A 304 1.16 13.54 -20.61
C GLU A 304 1.37 14.44 -21.85
N VAL A 305 2.61 14.59 -22.28
CA VAL A 305 2.91 15.22 -23.57
C VAL A 305 2.61 14.15 -24.62
N GLU A 306 1.52 14.34 -25.37
CA GLU A 306 1.31 13.52 -26.58
C GLU A 306 2.51 13.69 -27.49
N LYS A 307 3.34 12.65 -27.58
CA LYS A 307 4.41 12.58 -28.57
C LYS A 307 3.76 12.29 -29.91
N VAL A 308 3.64 13.32 -30.75
CA VAL A 308 3.22 13.25 -32.14
C VAL A 308 4.23 12.42 -32.93
#